data_9619e2f2c5fc7abe9f359ad488ac4e61
#
_entry.id   9619e2f2c5fc7abe9f359ad488ac4e61
#
_cell.length_a   1.000
_cell.length_b   1.000
_cell.length_c   1.000
_cell.angle_alpha   90.00
_cell.angle_beta   90.00
_cell.angle_gamma   90.00
#
_symmetry.space_group_name_H-M   'P 1'
#
loop_
_entity.id
_entity.type
_entity.pdbx_description
1 polymer ?
#
loop_
_entity_poly.entity_id
_entity_poly.type
_entity_poly.pdbx_seq_one_letter_code
_entity_poly.pdbx_strand_id
1 'polypeptide(L)'
;MKKLQKGREFNRERDQRRALLKTLAVSLLLKEKIKTTEAKAKELSPFVQKKITRAKKGDLAARRYLLTLFPERVVKKLIDDLGVRYKDRNGGYTRIIKLGQRKSDGARMAIIELV
;
A
#
# COMPACT_ATOMS: atom_id res chain seq x y z
N MET A 1 -20.53 -13.73 20.15
CA MET A 1 -20.93 -12.92 18.99
C MET A 1 -19.70 -12.38 18.26
N LYS A 2 -19.73 -12.46 16.97
CA LYS A 2 -18.62 -11.99 16.18
C LYS A 2 -18.63 -10.46 16.10
N LYS A 3 -17.49 -9.86 16.34
CA LYS A 3 -17.37 -8.40 16.25
C LYS A 3 -17.33 -7.95 14.80
N LEU A 4 -17.90 -6.79 14.55
CA LEU A 4 -17.72 -6.15 13.26
C LEU A 4 -16.27 -5.75 13.10
N GLN A 5 -15.71 -6.02 11.93
CA GLN A 5 -14.33 -5.67 11.65
C GLN A 5 -14.27 -4.52 10.66
N LYS A 6 -13.28 -3.67 10.82
CA LYS A 6 -13.02 -2.60 9.87
C LYS A 6 -12.25 -3.14 8.70
N GLY A 7 -12.62 -2.74 7.48
CA GLY A 7 -11.96 -3.18 6.27
C GLY A 7 -12.37 -4.59 5.86
N ARG A 8 -11.63 -5.15 4.93
CA ARG A 8 -11.91 -6.46 4.35
C ARG A 8 -11.05 -7.53 5.00
N GLU A 9 -11.64 -8.68 5.25
CA GLU A 9 -10.95 -9.77 5.94
C GLU A 9 -10.11 -10.66 5.03
N PHE A 10 -10.52 -10.83 3.79
CA PHE A 10 -9.88 -11.76 2.84
C PHE A 10 -9.80 -13.20 3.37
N ASN A 11 -10.70 -13.57 4.30
CA ASN A 11 -10.70 -14.89 4.95
C ASN A 11 -9.39 -15.18 5.67
N ARG A 12 -8.78 -14.17 6.29
CA ARG A 12 -7.49 -14.27 6.96
C ARG A 12 -7.58 -13.73 8.36
N GLU A 13 -6.73 -14.27 9.24
CA GLU A 13 -6.56 -13.71 10.56
C GLU A 13 -5.89 -12.34 10.47
N ARG A 14 -6.01 -11.57 11.54
CA ARG A 14 -5.52 -10.19 11.61
C ARG A 14 -4.05 -10.06 11.22
N ASP A 15 -3.20 -10.98 11.73
CA ASP A 15 -1.76 -10.90 11.46
C ASP A 15 -1.44 -11.27 10.02
N GLN A 16 -2.14 -12.25 9.45
CA GLN A 16 -1.99 -12.63 8.05
C GLN A 16 -2.41 -11.49 7.13
N ARG A 17 -3.48 -10.79 7.49
CA ARG A 17 -3.97 -9.65 6.73
C ARG A 17 -2.95 -8.53 6.71
N ARG A 18 -2.34 -8.23 7.86
CA ARG A 18 -1.28 -7.23 7.94
C ARG A 18 -0.06 -7.61 7.11
N ALA A 19 0.33 -8.87 7.18
CA ALA A 19 1.46 -9.38 6.40
C ALA A 19 1.19 -9.25 4.91
N LEU A 20 -0.03 -9.55 4.47
CA LEU A 20 -0.42 -9.40 3.08
C LEU A 20 -0.30 -7.95 2.62
N LEU A 21 -0.82 -7.01 3.41
CA LEU A 21 -0.75 -5.60 3.06
C LEU A 21 0.69 -5.09 3.00
N LYS A 22 1.55 -5.53 3.92
CA LYS A 22 2.96 -5.15 3.89
C LYS A 22 3.65 -5.68 2.63
N THR A 23 3.39 -6.93 2.28
CA THR A 23 3.98 -7.53 1.09
C THR A 23 3.55 -6.80 -0.18
N LEU A 24 2.26 -6.50 -0.29
CA LEU A 24 1.75 -5.74 -1.43
C LEU A 24 2.32 -4.33 -1.47
N ALA A 25 2.46 -3.70 -0.31
CA ALA A 25 3.03 -2.35 -0.22
C ALA A 25 4.49 -2.34 -0.67
N VAL A 26 5.28 -3.32 -0.25
CA VAL A 26 6.68 -3.43 -0.71
C VAL A 26 6.74 -3.52 -2.22
N SER A 27 5.91 -4.38 -2.82
CA SER A 27 5.88 -4.52 -4.28
C SER A 27 5.47 -3.22 -4.96
N LEU A 28 4.44 -2.56 -4.46
CA LEU A 28 3.98 -1.30 -5.05
C LEU A 28 5.03 -0.21 -4.94
N LEU A 29 5.65 -0.05 -3.77
CA LEU A 29 6.62 1.00 -3.55
C LEU A 29 7.89 0.81 -4.38
N LEU A 30 8.31 -0.44 -4.58
CA LEU A 30 9.50 -0.73 -5.39
C LEU A 30 9.22 -0.66 -6.87
N LYS A 31 8.11 -1.23 -7.34
CA LYS A 31 7.77 -1.31 -8.75
C LYS A 31 6.92 -0.13 -9.23
N GLU A 32 6.32 0.60 -8.32
CA GLU A 32 5.43 1.74 -8.55
C GLU A 32 4.10 1.39 -9.22
N LYS A 33 3.90 0.14 -9.57
CA LYS A 33 2.71 -0.34 -10.26
C LYS A 33 2.58 -1.84 -10.08
N ILE A 34 1.43 -2.29 -9.59
CA ILE A 34 1.18 -3.72 -9.45
C ILE A 34 -0.24 -4.06 -9.88
N LYS A 35 -0.44 -5.30 -10.33
CA LYS A 35 -1.74 -5.85 -10.67
C LYS A 35 -2.20 -6.76 -9.54
N THR A 36 -3.41 -6.54 -9.05
CA THR A 36 -3.97 -7.34 -7.97
C THR A 36 -5.50 -7.33 -8.09
N THR A 37 -6.19 -7.94 -7.14
CA THR A 37 -7.65 -7.86 -7.12
C THR A 37 -8.09 -6.46 -6.72
N GLU A 38 -9.26 -6.05 -7.19
CA GLU A 38 -9.81 -4.75 -6.87
C GLU A 38 -9.97 -4.54 -5.36
N ALA A 39 -10.42 -5.58 -4.64
CA ALA A 39 -10.57 -5.49 -3.19
C ALA A 39 -9.24 -5.24 -2.48
N LYS A 40 -8.18 -5.95 -2.89
CA LYS A 40 -6.85 -5.74 -2.31
C LYS A 40 -6.30 -4.36 -2.65
N ALA A 41 -6.51 -3.88 -3.87
CA ALA A 41 -6.07 -2.55 -4.26
C ALA A 41 -6.74 -1.48 -3.40
N LYS A 42 -8.04 -1.61 -3.14
CA LYS A 42 -8.78 -0.67 -2.31
C LYS A 42 -8.32 -0.66 -0.85
N GLU A 43 -7.90 -1.81 -0.33
CA GLU A 43 -7.33 -1.87 1.02
C GLU A 43 -5.91 -1.31 1.06
N LEU A 44 -5.13 -1.58 0.02
CA LEU A 44 -3.73 -1.17 -0.05
C LEU A 44 -3.57 0.34 -0.18
N SER A 45 -4.43 0.98 -0.94
CA SER A 45 -4.31 2.42 -1.24
C SER A 45 -4.21 3.29 0.03
N PRO A 46 -5.15 3.24 0.98
CA PRO A 46 -5.03 4.07 2.18
C PRO A 46 -3.82 3.70 3.03
N PHE A 47 -3.45 2.43 3.08
CA PHE A 47 -2.29 1.98 3.83
C PHE A 47 -1.00 2.63 3.29
N VAL A 48 -0.78 2.54 1.99
CA VAL A 48 0.41 3.09 1.34
C VAL A 48 0.43 4.62 1.43
N GLN A 49 -0.71 5.26 1.24
CA GLN A 49 -0.78 6.72 1.29
C GLN A 49 -0.38 7.27 2.66
N LYS A 50 -0.79 6.61 3.73
CA LYS A 50 -0.37 7.00 5.08
C LYS A 50 1.14 6.89 5.25
N LYS A 51 1.75 5.85 4.68
CA LYS A 51 3.20 5.64 4.79
C LYS A 51 3.97 6.69 3.98
N ILE A 52 3.48 7.06 2.82
CA ILE A 52 4.09 8.14 2.02
C ILE A 52 3.99 9.47 2.75
N THR A 53 2.82 9.77 3.34
CA THR A 53 2.65 10.98 4.13
C THR A 53 3.65 11.03 5.29
N ARG A 54 3.85 9.89 5.96
CA ARG A 54 4.82 9.82 7.05
C ARG A 54 6.25 10.04 6.54
N ALA A 55 6.59 9.44 5.40
CA ALA A 55 7.91 9.57 4.80
C ALA A 55 8.23 11.00 4.37
N LYS A 56 7.23 11.77 4.01
CA LYS A 56 7.41 13.16 3.59
C LYS A 56 8.03 14.03 4.69
N LYS A 57 7.82 13.67 5.94
CA LYS A 57 8.45 14.40 7.05
C LYS A 57 9.96 14.21 7.05
N GLY A 58 10.45 13.06 6.63
CA GLY A 58 11.88 12.79 6.47
C GLY A 58 12.72 12.85 7.74
N ASP A 59 12.09 12.93 8.91
CA ASP A 59 12.83 13.03 10.16
C ASP A 59 13.24 11.64 10.68
N LEU A 60 14.03 11.62 11.74
CA LEU A 60 14.53 10.38 12.33
C LEU A 60 13.38 9.51 12.84
N ALA A 61 12.36 10.12 13.44
CA ALA A 61 11.20 9.39 13.95
C ALA A 61 10.45 8.69 12.84
N ALA A 62 10.26 9.36 11.69
CA ALA A 62 9.60 8.77 10.53
C ALA A 62 10.40 7.60 10.00
N ARG A 63 11.72 7.74 9.87
CA ARG A 63 12.59 6.66 9.41
C ARG A 63 12.53 5.45 10.31
N ARG A 64 12.62 5.66 11.61
CA ARG A 64 12.54 4.56 12.60
C ARG A 64 11.21 3.84 12.53
N TYR A 65 10.12 4.58 12.43
CA TYR A 65 8.78 3.99 12.31
C TYR A 65 8.67 3.12 11.05
N LEU A 66 9.10 3.64 9.91
CA LEU A 66 9.00 2.91 8.65
C LEU A 66 9.89 1.66 8.63
N LEU A 67 11.03 1.70 9.30
CA LEU A 67 11.91 0.53 9.41
C LEU A 67 11.29 -0.60 10.22
N THR A 68 10.30 -0.32 11.07
CA THR A 68 9.56 -1.39 11.75
C THR A 68 8.62 -2.14 10.82
N LEU A 69 8.28 -1.55 9.67
CA LEU A 69 7.31 -2.11 8.73
C LEU A 69 7.95 -2.67 7.47
N PHE A 70 9.02 -2.05 6.99
CA PHE A 70 9.59 -2.35 5.68
C PHE A 70 11.09 -2.55 5.74
N PRO A 71 11.66 -3.28 4.75
CA PRO A 71 13.11 -3.38 4.60
C PRO A 71 13.74 -2.00 4.33
N GLU A 72 15.02 -1.89 4.65
CA GLU A 72 15.75 -0.63 4.51
C GLU A 72 15.67 -0.04 3.08
N ARG A 73 15.77 -0.89 2.06
CA ARG A 73 15.69 -0.43 0.67
C ARG A 73 14.37 0.26 0.34
N VAL A 74 13.27 -0.24 0.92
CA VAL A 74 11.95 0.36 0.73
C VAL A 74 11.85 1.68 1.47
N VAL A 75 12.35 1.72 2.71
CA VAL A 75 12.36 2.94 3.51
C VAL A 75 13.20 4.02 2.84
N LYS A 76 14.34 3.64 2.30
CA LYS A 76 15.19 4.57 1.57
C LYS A 76 14.45 5.17 0.38
N LYS A 77 13.77 4.34 -0.41
CA LYS A 77 12.98 4.84 -1.54
C LYS A 77 11.84 5.75 -1.08
N LEU A 78 11.16 5.38 0.01
CA LEU A 78 10.07 6.20 0.56
C LEU A 78 10.57 7.59 0.94
N ILE A 79 11.67 7.69 1.63
CA ILE A 79 12.15 8.96 2.17
C ILE A 79 12.90 9.77 1.11
N ASP A 80 13.83 9.13 0.39
CA ASP A 80 14.73 9.84 -0.51
C ASP A 80 14.13 10.12 -1.88
N ASP A 81 13.19 9.29 -2.35
CA ASP A 81 12.56 9.44 -3.65
C ASP A 81 11.11 9.89 -3.52
N LEU A 82 10.25 9.03 -2.97
CA LEU A 82 8.81 9.30 -2.95
C LEU A 82 8.44 10.48 -2.06
N GLY A 83 9.09 10.61 -0.92
CA GLY A 83 8.87 11.76 -0.04
C GLY A 83 9.20 13.08 -0.70
N VAL A 84 10.24 13.09 -1.53
CA VAL A 84 10.64 14.27 -2.30
C VAL A 84 9.69 14.48 -3.49
N ARG A 85 9.38 13.40 -4.21
CA ARG A 85 8.49 13.44 -5.38
C ARG A 85 7.13 14.03 -5.04
N TYR A 86 6.57 13.68 -3.88
CA TYR A 86 5.24 14.10 -3.46
C TYR A 86 5.24 15.22 -2.45
N LYS A 87 6.34 15.93 -2.33
CA LYS A 87 6.52 17.00 -1.33
C LYS A 87 5.37 18.00 -1.34
N ASP A 88 4.94 18.42 -2.51
CA ASP A 88 3.92 19.45 -2.67
C ASP A 88 2.52 18.88 -2.88
N ARG A 89 2.36 17.57 -2.72
CA ARG A 89 1.08 16.91 -2.93
C ARG A 89 0.50 16.44 -1.61
N ASN A 90 -0.73 16.86 -1.32
CA ASN A 90 -1.40 16.54 -0.07
C ASN A 90 -2.33 15.33 -0.23
N GLY A 91 -1.75 14.13 -0.32
CA GLY A 91 -2.53 12.91 -0.51
C GLY A 91 -2.74 12.60 -1.98
N GLY A 92 -3.55 11.57 -2.26
CA GLY A 92 -3.80 11.15 -3.64
C GLY A 92 -2.57 10.66 -4.38
N TYR A 93 -1.69 9.94 -3.67
CA TYR A 93 -0.44 9.45 -4.26
C TYR A 93 -0.62 8.19 -5.09
N THR A 94 -1.77 7.55 -4.98
CA THR A 94 -2.05 6.31 -5.70
C THR A 94 -3.28 6.46 -6.57
N ARG A 95 -3.35 5.60 -7.61
CA ARG A 95 -4.47 5.55 -8.51
C ARG A 95 -4.81 4.09 -8.77
N ILE A 96 -6.11 3.77 -8.82
CA ILE A 96 -6.57 2.40 -9.09
C ILE A 96 -7.27 2.40 -10.44
N ILE A 97 -6.81 1.51 -11.33
CA ILE A 97 -7.38 1.32 -12.66
C ILE A 97 -8.05 -0.04 -12.69
N LYS A 98 -9.36 -0.07 -12.89
CA LYS A 98 -10.13 -1.32 -12.93
C LYS A 98 -9.94 -2.01 -14.26
N LEU A 99 -9.68 -3.32 -14.22
CA LEU A 99 -9.42 -4.13 -15.42
C LEU A 99 -10.58 -5.05 -15.81
N GLY A 100 -11.56 -5.23 -14.94
CA GLY A 100 -12.63 -6.18 -15.17
C GLY A 100 -12.34 -7.53 -14.53
N GLN A 101 -13.07 -8.56 -14.95
CA GLN A 101 -13.01 -9.87 -14.30
C GLN A 101 -11.93 -10.76 -14.90
N ARG A 102 -11.28 -11.52 -14.03
CA ARG A 102 -10.31 -12.54 -14.44
C ARG A 102 -11.06 -13.77 -14.97
N LYS A 103 -10.57 -14.34 -16.06
CA LYS A 103 -11.26 -15.48 -16.70
C LYS A 103 -11.32 -16.72 -15.84
N SER A 104 -10.28 -16.97 -15.03
CA SER A 104 -10.17 -18.23 -14.28
C SER A 104 -11.21 -18.35 -13.17
N ASP A 105 -11.51 -17.27 -12.46
CA ASP A 105 -12.38 -17.33 -11.27
C ASP A 105 -13.37 -16.16 -11.16
N GLY A 106 -13.40 -15.28 -12.15
CA GLY A 106 -14.30 -14.14 -12.14
C GLY A 106 -13.91 -13.02 -11.18
N ALA A 107 -12.73 -13.10 -10.54
CA ALA A 107 -12.29 -12.06 -9.63
C ALA A 107 -12.08 -10.74 -10.38
N ARG A 108 -12.58 -9.65 -9.81
CA ARG A 108 -12.35 -8.32 -10.38
C ARG A 108 -10.93 -7.89 -10.12
N MET A 109 -10.23 -7.56 -11.20
CA MET A 109 -8.82 -7.18 -11.15
C MET A 109 -8.65 -5.68 -11.29
N ALA A 110 -7.53 -5.19 -10.78
CA ALA A 110 -7.18 -3.78 -10.88
C ALA A 110 -5.67 -3.61 -10.88
N ILE A 111 -5.24 -2.48 -11.41
CA ILE A 111 -3.86 -2.02 -11.28
C ILE A 111 -3.88 -0.88 -10.27
N ILE A 112 -3.03 -0.97 -9.26
CA ILE A 112 -2.77 0.16 -8.37
C ILE A 112 -1.39 0.69 -8.71
N GLU A 113 -1.27 2.00 -8.86
CA GLU A 113 -0.01 2.61 -9.25
C GLU A 113 0.20 3.93 -8.50
N LEU A 114 1.47 4.31 -8.40
CA LEU A 114 1.85 5.61 -7.86
C LEU A 114 1.67 6.65 -8.98
N VAL A 115 1.12 7.78 -8.60
CA VAL A 115 0.82 8.86 -9.56
C VAL A 115 2.08 9.59 -10.02
#